data_bebbd93add20103d1d10375fa16cb319
#
_entry.id   bebbd93add20103d1d10375fa16cb319
#
_cell.length_a   1.000
_cell.length_b   1.000
_cell.length_c   1.000
_cell.angle_alpha   90.00
_cell.angle_beta   90.00
_cell.angle_gamma   90.00
#
_symmetry.space_group_name_H-M   'P 1'
#
loop_
_entity.id
_entity.type
_entity.pdbx_description
1 polymer ?
#
loop_
_entity_poly.entity_id
_entity_poly.type
_entity_poly.pdbx_seq_one_letter_code
_entity_poly.pdbx_strand_id
1 'polypeptide(L)'
;MDLQDTVRTYRLFAGPYDLVFGPVFHPGRKDAVRIANDQPGQRILEVGVGTGLSLPYFRADAEVTGIDVSAEMLERARRRVERQGLAQVKSLMVMDAENMTFEDNAFDAVLALYVASVVPDPKRFSAEMRRVCRPGGTIVIVNHFMSENGFMRVVEKRLAPLASKIGFHADFPLEDFLSGSELVVREIRPSNLFGYWKLLRCINDKPA
;
A
#
# COMPACT_ATOMS: atom_id res chain seq x y z
N MET A 1 8.54 -4.87 15.02
CA MET A 1 9.76 -4.71 14.17
C MET A 1 10.07 -3.23 14.15
N ASP A 2 11.33 -2.82 14.32
CA ASP A 2 11.67 -1.40 14.26
C ASP A 2 11.64 -0.90 12.80
N LEU A 3 11.24 0.35 12.58
CA LEU A 3 11.22 1.00 11.26
C LEU A 3 12.57 0.90 10.55
N GLN A 4 13.67 0.96 11.31
CA GLN A 4 15.04 0.83 10.80
C GLN A 4 15.33 -0.58 10.26
N ASP A 5 14.79 -1.62 10.88
CA ASP A 5 14.95 -3.01 10.42
C ASP A 5 14.20 -3.23 9.11
N THR A 6 13.02 -2.64 8.98
CA THR A 6 12.22 -2.67 7.75
C THR A 6 12.98 -2.00 6.60
N VAL A 7 13.47 -0.78 6.79
CA VAL A 7 14.28 -0.04 5.80
C VAL A 7 15.52 -0.84 5.37
N ARG A 8 16.24 -1.43 6.33
CA ARG A 8 17.46 -2.21 6.06
C ARG A 8 17.18 -3.47 5.23
N THR A 9 16.08 -4.15 5.50
CA THR A 9 15.67 -5.36 4.78
C THR A 9 15.29 -5.04 3.34
N TYR A 10 14.47 -4.01 3.13
CA TYR A 10 14.07 -3.57 1.78
C TYR A 10 15.23 -3.04 0.95
N ARG A 11 16.22 -2.44 1.59
CA ARG A 11 17.45 -1.98 0.92
C ARG A 11 18.23 -3.12 0.25
N LEU A 12 18.34 -4.26 0.90
CA LEU A 12 19.06 -5.42 0.35
C LEU A 12 18.32 -6.11 -0.81
N PHE A 13 16.99 -6.03 -0.81
CA PHE A 13 16.14 -6.70 -1.80
C PHE A 13 15.68 -5.80 -2.96
N ALA A 14 15.93 -4.51 -2.93
CA ALA A 14 15.41 -3.54 -3.90
C ALA A 14 15.79 -3.84 -5.38
N GLY A 15 16.89 -4.54 -5.64
CA GLY A 15 17.30 -4.92 -6.99
C GLY A 15 16.49 -6.08 -7.58
N PRO A 16 16.51 -7.25 -6.96
CA PRO A 16 15.71 -8.40 -7.41
C PRO A 16 14.21 -8.26 -7.15
N TYR A 17 13.80 -7.32 -6.27
CA TYR A 17 12.40 -7.11 -5.89
C TYR A 17 11.50 -6.84 -7.10
N ASP A 18 11.87 -5.89 -7.96
CA ASP A 18 11.09 -5.54 -9.15
C ASP A 18 10.96 -6.71 -10.13
N LEU A 19 12.01 -7.54 -10.25
CA LEU A 19 12.05 -8.66 -11.18
C LEU A 19 11.17 -9.83 -10.71
N VAL A 20 11.21 -10.13 -9.40
CA VAL A 20 10.49 -11.27 -8.81
C VAL A 20 9.03 -10.89 -8.48
N PHE A 21 8.83 -9.77 -7.81
CA PHE A 21 7.52 -9.36 -7.32
C PHE A 21 6.73 -8.46 -8.29
N GLY A 22 7.42 -7.87 -9.28
CA GLY A 22 6.78 -7.07 -10.32
C GLY A 22 5.65 -7.80 -11.04
N PRO A 23 5.92 -8.92 -11.72
CA PRO A 23 4.90 -9.69 -12.45
C PRO A 23 3.83 -10.30 -11.54
N VAL A 24 4.22 -10.84 -10.38
CA VAL A 24 3.31 -11.52 -9.44
C VAL A 24 2.25 -10.56 -8.89
N PHE A 25 2.64 -9.33 -8.57
CA PHE A 25 1.76 -8.33 -7.98
C PHE A 25 1.10 -7.39 -9.00
N HIS A 26 1.42 -7.58 -10.29
CA HIS A 26 0.92 -6.70 -11.35
C HIS A 26 -0.62 -6.63 -11.45
N PRO A 27 -1.38 -7.74 -11.44
CA PRO A 27 -2.83 -7.66 -11.57
C PRO A 27 -3.49 -6.88 -10.42
N GLY A 28 -3.16 -7.20 -9.18
CA GLY A 28 -3.71 -6.54 -8.00
C GLY A 28 -3.35 -5.06 -7.93
N ARG A 29 -2.11 -4.71 -8.30
CA ARG A 29 -1.66 -3.32 -8.39
C ARG A 29 -2.48 -2.51 -9.40
N LYS A 30 -2.69 -3.06 -10.60
CA LYS A 30 -3.45 -2.40 -11.67
C LYS A 30 -4.92 -2.22 -11.26
N ASP A 31 -5.53 -3.24 -10.65
CA ASP A 31 -6.91 -3.16 -10.18
C ASP A 31 -7.07 -2.14 -9.05
N ALA A 32 -6.15 -2.11 -8.11
CA ALA A 32 -6.17 -1.15 -7.01
C ALA A 32 -6.05 0.30 -7.51
N VAL A 33 -5.11 0.56 -8.42
CA VAL A 33 -4.97 1.90 -9.02
C VAL A 33 -6.24 2.29 -9.78
N ARG A 34 -6.84 1.39 -10.55
CA ARG A 34 -8.09 1.67 -11.27
C ARG A 34 -9.24 2.05 -10.34
N ILE A 35 -9.32 1.42 -9.15
CA ILE A 35 -10.36 1.73 -8.16
C ILE A 35 -10.08 3.07 -7.47
N ALA A 36 -8.82 3.34 -7.11
CA ALA A 36 -8.45 4.59 -6.47
C ALA A 36 -8.49 5.80 -7.41
N ASN A 37 -8.37 5.57 -8.72
CA ASN A 37 -8.31 6.60 -9.74
C ASN A 37 -9.47 6.47 -10.74
N ASP A 38 -10.70 6.37 -10.22
CA ASP A 38 -11.92 6.17 -11.01
C ASP A 38 -12.54 7.48 -11.55
N GLN A 39 -12.16 8.63 -11.01
CA GLN A 39 -12.63 9.96 -11.42
C GLN A 39 -11.50 10.80 -12.02
N PRO A 40 -11.82 11.74 -12.95
CA PRO A 40 -10.85 12.69 -13.49
C PRO A 40 -10.32 13.66 -12.43
N GLY A 41 -9.06 14.08 -12.58
CA GLY A 41 -8.48 15.19 -11.82
C GLY A 41 -8.31 14.93 -10.31
N GLN A 42 -8.32 13.67 -9.87
CA GLN A 42 -8.21 13.32 -8.45
C GLN A 42 -6.80 13.57 -7.91
N ARG A 43 -6.74 14.08 -6.67
CA ARG A 43 -5.52 14.09 -5.85
C ARG A 43 -5.42 12.75 -5.13
N ILE A 44 -4.38 12.01 -5.43
CA ILE A 44 -4.22 10.63 -4.93
C ILE A 44 -2.91 10.51 -4.18
N LEU A 45 -3.00 9.95 -2.97
CA LEU A 45 -1.83 9.56 -2.19
C LEU A 45 -1.57 8.04 -2.36
N GLU A 46 -0.37 7.69 -2.75
CA GLU A 46 0.12 6.31 -2.64
C GLU A 46 1.09 6.19 -1.48
N VAL A 47 0.70 5.40 -0.48
CA VAL A 47 1.50 5.12 0.72
C VAL A 47 2.33 3.87 0.49
N GLY A 48 3.65 3.96 0.72
CA GLY A 48 4.59 2.89 0.43
C GLY A 48 4.78 2.67 -1.07
N VAL A 49 4.99 3.77 -1.82
CA VAL A 49 5.12 3.74 -3.30
C VAL A 49 6.31 2.91 -3.79
N GLY A 50 7.29 2.64 -2.94
CA GLY A 50 8.47 1.85 -3.24
C GLY A 50 9.24 2.35 -4.46
N THR A 51 9.51 1.44 -5.41
CA THR A 51 10.17 1.75 -6.68
C THR A 51 9.25 2.34 -7.75
N GLY A 52 7.99 2.63 -7.40
CA GLY A 52 7.01 3.28 -8.28
C GLY A 52 6.41 2.38 -9.37
N LEU A 53 6.28 1.06 -9.11
CA LEU A 53 5.72 0.11 -10.09
C LEU A 53 4.24 0.36 -10.44
N SER A 54 3.51 1.05 -9.59
CA SER A 54 2.09 1.46 -9.76
C SER A 54 1.93 2.72 -10.58
N LEU A 55 2.89 3.64 -10.49
CA LEU A 55 2.81 5.01 -11.03
C LEU A 55 2.39 5.10 -12.50
N PRO A 56 2.82 4.18 -13.41
CA PRO A 56 2.40 4.22 -14.82
C PRO A 56 0.92 3.92 -15.06
N TYR A 57 0.19 3.39 -14.06
CA TYR A 57 -1.22 3.01 -14.23
C TYR A 57 -2.21 4.09 -13.83
N PHE A 58 -1.74 5.16 -13.18
CA PHE A 58 -2.58 6.31 -12.89
C PHE A 58 -2.92 7.08 -14.17
N ARG A 59 -4.13 7.64 -14.21
CA ARG A 59 -4.58 8.49 -15.30
C ARG A 59 -3.67 9.70 -15.46
N ALA A 60 -3.50 10.17 -16.68
CA ALA A 60 -2.64 11.31 -16.97
C ALA A 60 -3.14 12.64 -16.37
N ASP A 61 -4.45 12.72 -16.07
CA ASP A 61 -5.10 13.89 -15.46
C ASP A 61 -5.14 13.83 -13.92
N ALA A 62 -4.62 12.78 -13.30
CA ALA A 62 -4.51 12.69 -11.83
C ALA A 62 -3.34 13.53 -11.29
N GLU A 63 -3.41 13.85 -10.00
CA GLU A 63 -2.33 14.44 -9.23
C GLU A 63 -1.85 13.44 -8.18
N VAL A 64 -0.80 12.70 -8.50
CA VAL A 64 -0.29 11.61 -7.66
C VAL A 64 0.84 12.10 -6.78
N THR A 65 0.69 11.89 -5.48
CA THR A 65 1.75 12.02 -4.48
C THR A 65 2.11 10.62 -3.96
N GLY A 66 3.39 10.28 -3.94
CA GLY A 66 3.88 9.02 -3.37
C GLY A 66 4.75 9.26 -2.14
N ILE A 67 4.57 8.45 -1.11
CA ILE A 67 5.44 8.44 0.07
C ILE A 67 6.04 7.07 0.30
N ASP A 68 7.26 7.04 0.83
CA ASP A 68 7.93 5.83 1.28
C ASP A 68 8.95 6.21 2.36
N VAL A 69 9.24 5.32 3.29
CA VAL A 69 10.28 5.53 4.32
C VAL A 69 11.71 5.38 3.76
N SER A 70 11.85 4.70 2.62
CA SER A 70 13.14 4.44 1.96
C SER A 70 13.46 5.47 0.89
N ALA A 71 14.44 6.32 1.17
CA ALA A 71 14.97 7.27 0.17
C ALA A 71 15.52 6.57 -1.09
N GLU A 72 16.07 5.35 -0.94
CA GLU A 72 16.63 4.59 -2.06
C GLU A 72 15.54 4.04 -2.98
N MET A 73 14.40 3.61 -2.41
CA MET A 73 13.23 3.21 -3.20
C MET A 73 12.68 4.39 -3.99
N LEU A 74 12.54 5.53 -3.33
CA LEU A 74 12.08 6.77 -3.97
C LEU A 74 13.00 7.26 -5.08
N GLU A 75 14.30 7.09 -4.94
CA GLU A 75 15.25 7.43 -6.01
C GLU A 75 15.01 6.59 -7.27
N ARG A 76 14.70 5.30 -7.11
CA ARG A 76 14.30 4.43 -8.23
C ARG A 76 12.95 4.85 -8.82
N ALA A 77 12.00 5.24 -7.96
CA ALA A 77 10.71 5.75 -8.40
C ALA A 77 10.88 7.04 -9.22
N ARG A 78 11.71 8.00 -8.78
CA ARG A 78 12.04 9.24 -9.53
C ARG A 78 12.61 8.92 -10.90
N ARG A 79 13.61 8.04 -10.98
CA ARG A 79 14.18 7.60 -12.27
C ARG A 79 13.13 6.94 -13.19
N ARG A 80 12.16 6.23 -12.62
CA ARG A 80 11.04 5.67 -13.39
C ARG A 80 10.14 6.77 -13.92
N VAL A 81 9.78 7.74 -13.09
CA VAL A 81 8.97 8.91 -13.46
C VAL A 81 9.61 9.67 -14.61
N GLU A 82 10.89 10.00 -14.48
CA GLU A 82 11.66 10.70 -15.53
C GLU A 82 11.72 9.89 -16.83
N ARG A 83 12.14 8.62 -16.74
CA ARG A 83 12.30 7.74 -17.92
C ARG A 83 11.01 7.53 -18.70
N GLN A 84 9.86 7.50 -17.99
CA GLN A 84 8.56 7.23 -18.60
C GLN A 84 7.71 8.49 -18.81
N GLY A 85 8.20 9.67 -18.43
CA GLY A 85 7.49 10.94 -18.59
C GLY A 85 6.16 11.00 -17.86
N LEU A 86 6.10 10.49 -16.61
CA LEU A 86 4.86 10.39 -15.82
C LEU A 86 4.48 11.73 -15.19
N ALA A 87 3.93 12.65 -16.00
CA ALA A 87 3.58 14.02 -15.59
C ALA A 87 2.49 14.10 -14.50
N GLN A 88 1.69 13.04 -14.33
CA GLN A 88 0.70 12.91 -13.26
C GLN A 88 1.33 12.78 -11.88
N VAL A 89 2.59 12.36 -11.75
CA VAL A 89 3.29 12.26 -10.47
C VAL A 89 3.83 13.62 -10.07
N LYS A 90 3.22 14.25 -9.05
CA LYS A 90 3.57 15.60 -8.61
C LYS A 90 4.66 15.60 -7.55
N SER A 91 4.68 14.60 -6.68
CA SER A 91 5.67 14.54 -5.59
C SER A 91 6.00 13.11 -5.19
N LEU A 92 7.27 12.89 -4.80
CA LEU A 92 7.75 11.66 -4.17
C LEU A 92 8.58 12.05 -2.95
N MET A 93 8.10 11.71 -1.73
CA MET A 93 8.65 12.20 -0.48
C MET A 93 9.00 11.07 0.48
N VAL A 94 10.12 11.22 1.19
CA VAL A 94 10.45 10.36 2.33
C VAL A 94 9.54 10.74 3.48
N MET A 95 8.70 9.79 3.94
CA MET A 95 7.72 10.05 4.99
C MET A 95 7.30 8.76 5.67
N ASP A 96 7.05 8.83 6.97
CA ASP A 96 6.48 7.75 7.77
C ASP A 96 4.96 7.70 7.55
N ALA A 97 4.45 6.52 7.18
CA ALA A 97 3.04 6.27 6.97
C ALA A 97 2.19 6.36 8.26
N GLU A 98 2.83 6.26 9.42
CA GLU A 98 2.17 6.35 10.72
C GLU A 98 2.17 7.79 11.30
N ASN A 99 2.83 8.73 10.62
CA ASN A 99 2.93 10.13 11.02
C ASN A 99 3.11 11.04 9.80
N MET A 100 2.04 11.17 9.01
CA MET A 100 2.06 11.95 7.78
C MET A 100 1.97 13.44 8.05
N THR A 101 2.77 14.25 7.34
CA THR A 101 2.78 15.72 7.49
C THR A 101 1.77 16.43 6.60
N PHE A 102 0.88 15.70 5.93
CA PHE A 102 -0.20 16.29 5.13
C PHE A 102 -1.30 16.81 6.02
N GLU A 103 -2.01 17.81 5.52
CA GLU A 103 -3.23 18.31 6.14
C GLU A 103 -4.36 17.28 6.08
N ASP A 104 -5.36 17.46 6.94
CA ASP A 104 -6.58 16.66 6.91
C ASP A 104 -7.30 16.86 5.57
N ASN A 105 -7.88 15.80 5.03
CA ASN A 105 -8.69 15.87 3.80
C ASN A 105 -7.90 16.30 2.54
N ALA A 106 -6.58 16.16 2.54
CA ALA A 106 -5.73 16.59 1.45
C ALA A 106 -5.95 15.80 0.14
N PHE A 107 -6.44 14.56 0.23
CA PHE A 107 -6.54 13.64 -0.92
C PHE A 107 -7.97 13.14 -1.14
N ASP A 108 -8.32 12.95 -2.42
CA ASP A 108 -9.60 12.37 -2.85
C ASP A 108 -9.60 10.84 -2.72
N ALA A 109 -8.42 10.23 -2.90
CA ALA A 109 -8.21 8.81 -2.69
C ALA A 109 -6.84 8.54 -2.05
N VAL A 110 -6.77 7.45 -1.26
CA VAL A 110 -5.52 6.97 -0.64
C VAL A 110 -5.34 5.50 -0.99
N LEU A 111 -4.15 5.15 -1.47
CA LEU A 111 -3.81 3.81 -1.92
C LEU A 111 -2.63 3.28 -1.10
N ALA A 112 -2.72 2.03 -0.62
CA ALA A 112 -1.63 1.34 0.04
C ALA A 112 -1.49 -0.09 -0.50
N LEU A 113 -0.35 -0.36 -1.14
CA LEU A 113 -0.07 -1.64 -1.78
C LEU A 113 1.02 -2.38 -1.04
N TYR A 114 0.65 -3.48 -0.37
CA TYR A 114 1.57 -4.39 0.32
C TYR A 114 2.28 -3.76 1.54
N VAL A 115 1.69 -2.73 2.14
CA VAL A 115 2.27 -1.94 3.23
C VAL A 115 1.71 -2.34 4.60
N ALA A 116 0.41 -2.65 4.70
CA ALA A 116 -0.27 -2.84 5.98
C ALA A 116 0.35 -3.92 6.89
N SER A 117 1.03 -4.94 6.31
CA SER A 117 1.71 -5.99 7.07
C SER A 117 3.17 -5.68 7.43
N VAL A 118 3.69 -4.51 7.05
CA VAL A 118 5.10 -4.15 7.32
C VAL A 118 5.24 -2.88 8.15
N VAL A 119 4.14 -2.17 8.40
CA VAL A 119 4.12 -1.03 9.33
C VAL A 119 4.13 -1.52 10.78
N PRO A 120 4.84 -0.85 11.69
CA PRO A 120 4.89 -1.19 13.11
C PRO A 120 3.53 -1.11 13.81
N ASP A 121 2.72 -0.08 13.52
CA ASP A 121 1.39 0.14 14.10
C ASP A 121 0.31 0.29 13.01
N PRO A 122 -0.35 -0.81 12.61
CA PRO A 122 -1.42 -0.77 11.61
C PRO A 122 -2.62 0.11 11.99
N LYS A 123 -2.84 0.38 13.29
CA LYS A 123 -3.93 1.26 13.74
C LYS A 123 -3.59 2.72 13.46
N ARG A 124 -2.39 3.16 13.81
CA ARG A 124 -1.92 4.51 13.49
C ARG A 124 -1.85 4.73 11.99
N PHE A 125 -1.33 3.76 11.25
CA PHE A 125 -1.31 3.77 9.79
C PHE A 125 -2.70 3.98 9.19
N SER A 126 -3.70 3.19 9.61
CA SER A 126 -5.06 3.33 9.09
C SER A 126 -5.73 4.64 9.51
N ALA A 127 -5.47 5.13 10.73
CA ALA A 127 -5.95 6.42 11.21
C ALA A 127 -5.38 7.57 10.36
N GLU A 128 -4.09 7.55 10.03
CA GLU A 128 -3.46 8.53 9.14
C GLU A 128 -4.03 8.49 7.72
N MET A 129 -4.24 7.29 7.14
CA MET A 129 -4.92 7.16 5.85
C MET A 129 -6.33 7.78 5.87
N ARG A 130 -7.09 7.56 6.95
CA ARG A 130 -8.41 8.20 7.15
C ARG A 130 -8.30 9.71 7.30
N ARG A 131 -7.32 10.19 8.07
CA ARG A 131 -7.14 11.62 8.33
C ARG A 131 -6.88 12.39 7.05
N VAL A 132 -5.93 11.93 6.23
CA VAL A 132 -5.52 12.61 5.01
C VAL A 132 -6.49 12.42 3.84
N CYS A 133 -7.30 11.37 3.86
CA CYS A 133 -8.37 11.14 2.88
C CYS A 133 -9.60 12.01 3.23
N ARG A 134 -10.19 12.69 2.24
CA ARG A 134 -11.39 13.49 2.47
C ARG A 134 -12.60 12.64 2.89
N PRO A 135 -13.63 13.23 3.54
CA PRO A 135 -14.92 12.57 3.75
C PRO A 135 -15.49 12.06 2.40
N GLY A 136 -16.02 10.84 2.40
CA GLY A 136 -16.52 10.17 1.20
C GLY A 136 -15.44 9.76 0.20
N GLY A 137 -14.16 9.99 0.50
CA GLY A 137 -13.03 9.56 -0.33
C GLY A 137 -12.82 8.05 -0.33
N THR A 138 -12.09 7.56 -1.32
CA THR A 138 -11.82 6.13 -1.47
C THR A 138 -10.47 5.77 -0.84
N ILE A 139 -10.45 4.69 -0.02
CA ILE A 139 -9.22 4.12 0.51
C ILE A 139 -9.10 2.70 -0.05
N VAL A 140 -7.98 2.40 -0.72
CA VAL A 140 -7.73 1.07 -1.31
C VAL A 140 -6.49 0.46 -0.68
N ILE A 141 -6.63 -0.76 -0.17
CA ILE A 141 -5.53 -1.51 0.43
C ILE A 141 -5.41 -2.85 -0.28
N VAL A 142 -4.21 -3.17 -0.75
CA VAL A 142 -3.90 -4.54 -1.19
C VAL A 142 -2.83 -5.10 -0.28
N ASN A 143 -3.16 -6.20 0.40
CA ASN A 143 -2.23 -6.83 1.33
C ASN A 143 -2.47 -8.34 1.41
N HIS A 144 -1.45 -9.06 1.85
CA HIS A 144 -1.63 -10.42 2.31
C HIS A 144 -2.27 -10.39 3.70
N PHE A 145 -3.31 -11.18 3.88
CA PHE A 145 -3.90 -11.45 5.18
C PHE A 145 -3.92 -12.96 5.42
N MET A 146 -3.70 -13.36 6.66
CA MET A 146 -3.69 -14.76 7.05
C MET A 146 -4.93 -15.50 6.52
N SER A 147 -4.71 -16.67 5.94
CA SER A 147 -5.78 -17.47 5.35
C SER A 147 -6.79 -17.94 6.37
N GLU A 148 -8.07 -17.91 6.02
CA GLU A 148 -9.16 -18.52 6.78
C GLU A 148 -9.18 -20.05 6.63
N ASN A 149 -8.54 -20.59 5.58
CA ASN A 149 -8.42 -22.01 5.35
C ASN A 149 -7.46 -22.63 6.40
N GLY A 150 -7.97 -23.57 7.20
CA GLY A 150 -7.25 -24.15 8.32
C GLY A 150 -5.91 -24.79 7.92
N PHE A 151 -5.83 -25.46 6.76
CA PHE A 151 -4.59 -26.06 6.26
C PHE A 151 -3.56 -24.99 5.87
N MET A 152 -3.96 -24.01 5.07
CA MET A 152 -3.08 -22.90 4.66
C MET A 152 -2.59 -22.11 5.86
N ARG A 153 -3.46 -21.87 6.86
CA ARG A 153 -3.10 -21.21 8.11
C ARG A 153 -2.00 -21.93 8.90
N VAL A 154 -2.00 -23.26 8.89
CA VAL A 154 -0.91 -24.05 9.53
C VAL A 154 0.40 -23.89 8.75
N VAL A 155 0.35 -23.90 7.41
CA VAL A 155 1.51 -23.68 6.55
C VAL A 155 2.08 -22.27 6.77
N GLU A 156 1.24 -21.25 6.75
CA GLU A 156 1.61 -19.84 6.98
C GLU A 156 2.26 -19.65 8.35
N LYS A 157 1.67 -20.19 9.42
CA LYS A 157 2.24 -20.14 10.76
C LYS A 157 3.61 -20.82 10.86
N ARG A 158 3.83 -21.92 10.14
CA ARG A 158 5.14 -22.60 10.12
C ARG A 158 6.19 -21.81 9.34
N LEU A 159 5.78 -21.08 8.31
CA LEU A 159 6.67 -20.24 7.49
C LEU A 159 6.86 -18.82 8.06
N ALA A 160 6.02 -18.38 8.99
CA ALA A 160 6.06 -17.05 9.58
C ALA A 160 7.46 -16.66 10.15
N PRO A 161 8.20 -17.54 10.85
CA PRO A 161 9.55 -17.20 11.35
C PRO A 161 10.57 -16.95 10.23
N LEU A 162 10.37 -17.55 9.05
CA LEU A 162 11.21 -17.31 7.88
C LEU A 162 10.77 -16.02 7.15
N ALA A 163 9.47 -15.79 7.04
CA ALA A 163 8.87 -14.60 6.46
C ALA A 163 9.22 -13.33 7.25
N SER A 164 9.23 -13.41 8.59
CA SER A 164 9.59 -12.29 9.47
C SER A 164 11.05 -11.82 9.28
N LYS A 165 11.98 -12.72 8.91
CA LYS A 165 13.37 -12.37 8.60
C LYS A 165 13.50 -11.48 7.35
N ILE A 166 12.52 -11.51 6.45
CA ILE A 166 12.45 -10.65 5.25
C ILE A 166 11.46 -9.50 5.41
N GLY A 167 11.02 -9.21 6.66
CA GLY A 167 10.15 -8.08 6.98
C GLY A 167 8.69 -8.29 6.60
N PHE A 168 8.24 -9.53 6.42
CA PHE A 168 6.88 -9.86 6.03
C PHE A 168 6.15 -10.60 7.15
N HIS A 169 5.01 -10.06 7.61
CA HIS A 169 4.14 -10.72 8.58
C HIS A 169 3.10 -11.58 7.85
N ALA A 170 3.41 -12.87 7.69
CA ALA A 170 2.49 -13.85 7.07
C ALA A 170 1.29 -14.18 7.97
N ASP A 171 1.38 -13.88 9.25
CA ASP A 171 0.40 -14.15 10.31
C ASP A 171 -0.45 -12.92 10.67
N PHE A 172 -0.73 -12.04 9.68
CA PHE A 172 -1.49 -10.81 9.86
C PHE A 172 -2.99 -11.05 9.60
N PRO A 173 -3.85 -11.21 10.64
CA PRO A 173 -5.27 -11.49 10.46
C PRO A 173 -6.00 -10.26 9.91
N LEU A 174 -6.92 -10.49 8.96
CA LEU A 174 -7.76 -9.43 8.42
C LEU A 174 -8.68 -8.82 9.48
N GLU A 175 -9.27 -9.66 10.33
CA GLU A 175 -10.17 -9.22 11.40
C GLU A 175 -9.48 -8.29 12.40
N ASP A 176 -8.23 -8.60 12.78
CA ASP A 176 -7.44 -7.78 13.70
C ASP A 176 -7.13 -6.41 13.08
N PHE A 177 -6.77 -6.39 11.79
CA PHE A 177 -6.57 -5.15 11.06
C PHE A 177 -7.83 -4.31 10.99
N LEU A 178 -8.97 -4.91 10.62
CA LEU A 178 -10.24 -4.20 10.47
C LEU A 178 -10.78 -3.69 11.81
N SER A 179 -10.73 -4.49 12.86
CA SER A 179 -11.21 -4.11 14.20
C SER A 179 -10.46 -2.93 14.79
N GLY A 180 -9.20 -2.73 14.37
CA GLY A 180 -8.36 -1.63 14.82
C GLY A 180 -8.34 -0.40 13.91
N SER A 181 -8.88 -0.52 12.68
CA SER A 181 -8.64 0.47 11.62
C SER A 181 -9.71 1.54 11.47
N GLU A 182 -10.91 1.36 12.05
CA GLU A 182 -12.09 2.21 11.81
C GLU A 182 -12.42 2.41 10.31
N LEU A 183 -11.96 1.53 9.43
CA LEU A 183 -12.21 1.59 8.00
C LEU A 183 -13.56 0.95 7.66
N VAL A 184 -14.39 1.66 6.91
CA VAL A 184 -15.66 1.10 6.42
C VAL A 184 -15.43 0.38 5.11
N VAL A 185 -15.27 -0.94 5.19
CA VAL A 185 -15.04 -1.79 4.03
C VAL A 185 -16.35 -1.92 3.23
N ARG A 186 -16.28 -1.57 1.94
CA ARG A 186 -17.38 -1.73 0.99
C ARG A 186 -17.24 -3.00 0.17
N GLU A 187 -16.01 -3.42 -0.07
CA GLU A 187 -15.73 -4.58 -0.90
C GLU A 187 -14.41 -5.24 -0.50
N ILE A 188 -14.39 -6.57 -0.49
CA ILE A 188 -13.19 -7.38 -0.35
C ILE A 188 -13.13 -8.29 -1.58
N ARG A 189 -12.03 -8.23 -2.33
CA ARG A 189 -11.79 -9.08 -3.49
C ARG A 189 -10.53 -9.92 -3.31
N PRO A 190 -10.54 -11.18 -3.78
CA PRO A 190 -9.31 -11.93 -3.96
C PRO A 190 -8.42 -11.21 -4.99
N SER A 191 -7.12 -11.17 -4.75
CA SER A 191 -6.15 -10.52 -5.61
C SER A 191 -4.89 -11.37 -5.71
N ASN A 192 -4.13 -11.24 -6.78
CA ASN A 192 -2.87 -11.95 -7.05
C ASN A 192 -2.89 -13.45 -6.70
N LEU A 193 -2.01 -14.24 -7.26
CA LEU A 193 -1.80 -15.68 -6.99
C LEU A 193 -3.05 -16.40 -6.46
N PHE A 194 -4.08 -16.51 -7.30
CA PHE A 194 -5.33 -17.23 -6.99
C PHE A 194 -6.07 -16.72 -5.73
N GLY A 195 -5.88 -15.44 -5.36
CA GLY A 195 -6.56 -14.83 -4.21
C GLY A 195 -5.81 -14.92 -2.89
N TYR A 196 -4.51 -15.24 -2.92
CA TYR A 196 -3.66 -15.25 -1.73
C TYR A 196 -3.51 -13.85 -1.09
N TRP A 197 -3.63 -12.79 -1.89
CA TRP A 197 -3.78 -11.42 -1.42
C TRP A 197 -5.23 -10.98 -1.49
N LYS A 198 -5.62 -10.05 -0.62
CA LYS A 198 -6.95 -9.42 -0.66
C LYS A 198 -6.81 -7.95 -1.03
N LEU A 199 -7.74 -7.48 -1.87
CA LEU A 199 -7.96 -6.07 -2.14
C LEU A 199 -9.15 -5.61 -1.33
N LEU A 200 -8.95 -4.60 -0.51
CA LEU A 200 -9.98 -3.94 0.28
C LEU A 200 -10.30 -2.59 -0.36
N ARG A 201 -11.56 -2.37 -0.70
CA ARG A 201 -12.09 -1.05 -1.05
C ARG A 201 -12.88 -0.51 0.13
N CYS A 202 -12.42 0.59 0.68
CA CYS A 202 -13.06 1.27 1.80
C CYS A 202 -13.54 2.65 1.37
N ILE A 203 -14.56 3.16 2.04
CA ILE A 203 -15.01 4.55 1.94
C ILE A 203 -14.70 5.24 3.27
N ASN A 204 -14.14 6.42 3.19
CA ASN A 204 -13.89 7.24 4.37
C ASN A 204 -15.20 7.90 4.83
N ASP A 205 -15.83 7.34 5.84
CA ASP A 205 -17.13 7.76 6.37
C ASP A 205 -17.03 8.79 7.48
N LYS A 206 -15.82 9.37 7.71
CA LYS A 206 -15.67 10.41 8.73
C LYS A 206 -16.58 11.61 8.43
N PRO A 207 -17.07 12.32 9.45
CA PRO A 207 -17.84 13.54 9.25
C PRO A 207 -17.01 14.60 8.50
N ALA A 208 -17.71 15.47 7.78
CA ALA A 208 -17.14 16.57 7.03
C ALA A 208 -16.54 17.65 7.95
#